data_43d90aa36c3effc8078444f9f5ba51d0
#
_entry.id   43d90aa36c3effc8078444f9f5ba51d0
#
_cell.length_a   1.000
_cell.length_b   1.000
_cell.length_c   1.000
_cell.angle_alpha   90.00
_cell.angle_beta   90.00
_cell.angle_gamma   90.00
#
_symmetry.space_group_name_H-M   'P 1'
#
loop_
_entity.id
_entity.type
_entity.pdbx_description
1 polymer ?
#
loop_
_entity_poly.entity_id
_entity_poly.type
_entity_poly.pdbx_seq_one_letter_code
_entity_poly.pdbx_strand_id
1 'polypeptide(L)'
;MSWSEEAWHSIGPILEEIRNHPFVKELADGTLPKEKFATYLAQDRIYLANYGQEMRDLASMLPDGPMQDLYRKFAQESIDSENALHEQLGEMGFDSIDAEPLAGTTGYMQHTSGIIAEKDLAVSMAAMLPCMWVYNEVGKYILGIARLEGNPYRAWIECYTSQMMDEGAECSVRLTDELAEEAT
;
A
#
# COMPACT_ATOMS: atom_id res chain seq x y z
N MET A 1 10.08 12.18 -19.79
CA MET A 1 9.56 11.07 -18.99
C MET A 1 9.64 11.54 -17.54
N SER A 2 8.55 11.46 -16.78
CA SER A 2 8.60 11.83 -15.37
C SER A 2 9.39 10.80 -14.56
N TRP A 3 9.78 11.13 -13.34
CA TRP A 3 10.47 10.19 -12.47
C TRP A 3 9.60 8.94 -12.22
N SER A 4 8.30 9.12 -11.99
CA SER A 4 7.38 8.01 -11.76
C SER A 4 7.24 7.09 -12.99
N GLU A 5 7.19 7.64 -14.20
CA GLU A 5 7.17 6.83 -15.43
C GLU A 5 8.43 5.97 -15.56
N GLU A 6 9.60 6.52 -15.24
CA GLU A 6 10.88 5.78 -15.26
C GLU A 6 10.90 4.71 -14.16
N ALA A 7 10.49 5.06 -12.94
CA ALA A 7 10.40 4.13 -11.82
C ALA A 7 9.45 2.97 -12.15
N TRP A 8 8.25 3.26 -12.66
CA TRP A 8 7.28 2.24 -13.05
C TRP A 8 7.80 1.30 -14.12
N HIS A 9 8.46 1.86 -15.12
CA HIS A 9 9.09 1.05 -16.18
C HIS A 9 10.18 0.13 -15.60
N SER A 10 10.99 0.65 -14.67
CA SER A 10 12.09 -0.12 -14.07
C SER A 10 11.65 -1.31 -13.24
N ILE A 11 10.49 -1.22 -12.59
CA ILE A 11 9.93 -2.31 -11.77
C ILE A 11 9.07 -3.31 -12.57
N GLY A 12 8.98 -3.15 -13.89
CA GLY A 12 8.18 -4.02 -14.76
C GLY A 12 8.37 -5.52 -14.51
N PRO A 13 9.62 -6.05 -14.42
CA PRO A 13 9.85 -7.45 -14.09
C PRO A 13 9.29 -7.87 -12.72
N ILE A 14 9.40 -7.00 -11.71
CA ILE A 14 8.88 -7.25 -10.35
C ILE A 14 7.34 -7.29 -10.38
N LEU A 15 6.70 -6.38 -11.10
CA LEU A 15 5.24 -6.38 -11.27
C LEU A 15 4.74 -7.66 -11.95
N GLU A 16 5.49 -8.18 -12.93
CA GLU A 16 5.18 -9.46 -13.56
C GLU A 16 5.29 -10.63 -12.56
N GLU A 17 6.29 -10.65 -11.70
CA GLU A 17 6.42 -11.65 -10.64
C GLU A 17 5.26 -11.56 -9.65
N ILE A 18 4.87 -10.35 -9.22
CA ILE A 18 3.71 -10.12 -8.34
C ILE A 18 2.42 -10.64 -8.99
N ARG A 19 2.14 -10.27 -10.24
CA ARG A 19 0.94 -10.69 -10.98
C ARG A 19 0.87 -12.20 -11.15
N ASN A 20 2.01 -12.85 -11.28
CA ASN A 20 2.12 -14.30 -11.44
C ASN A 20 2.25 -15.06 -10.11
N HIS A 21 2.36 -14.36 -8.98
CA HIS A 21 2.50 -15.00 -7.68
C HIS A 21 1.25 -15.83 -7.33
N PRO A 22 1.41 -17.07 -6.80
CA PRO A 22 0.28 -17.92 -6.44
C PRO A 22 -0.73 -17.25 -5.50
N PHE A 23 -0.26 -16.46 -4.52
CA PHE A 23 -1.12 -15.72 -3.60
C PHE A 23 -2.10 -14.80 -4.36
N VAL A 24 -1.61 -14.03 -5.33
CA VAL A 24 -2.42 -13.08 -6.12
C VAL A 24 -3.45 -13.83 -6.97
N LYS A 25 -3.04 -14.92 -7.62
CA LYS A 25 -3.94 -15.74 -8.46
C LYS A 25 -5.00 -16.46 -7.64
N GLU A 26 -4.60 -17.10 -6.54
CA GLU A 26 -5.50 -17.80 -5.64
C GLU A 26 -6.51 -16.84 -4.96
N LEU A 27 -6.06 -15.61 -4.64
CA LEU A 27 -6.94 -14.55 -4.10
C LEU A 27 -7.97 -14.12 -5.14
N ALA A 28 -7.55 -13.87 -6.38
CA ALA A 28 -8.44 -13.52 -7.48
C ALA A 28 -9.48 -14.62 -7.76
N ASP A 29 -9.08 -15.88 -7.71
CA ASP A 29 -9.96 -17.04 -7.92
C ASP A 29 -10.83 -17.38 -6.69
N GLY A 30 -10.53 -16.80 -5.52
CA GLY A 30 -11.20 -17.12 -4.26
C GLY A 30 -10.78 -18.46 -3.65
N THR A 31 -9.66 -19.02 -4.09
CA THR A 31 -9.15 -20.34 -3.67
C THR A 31 -7.98 -20.26 -2.70
N LEU A 32 -7.51 -19.05 -2.37
CA LEU A 32 -6.41 -18.86 -1.42
C LEU A 32 -6.77 -19.50 -0.07
N PRO A 33 -5.89 -20.36 0.50
CA PRO A 33 -6.12 -20.93 1.83
C PRO A 33 -6.27 -19.84 2.90
N LYS A 34 -7.26 -19.99 3.78
CA LYS A 34 -7.53 -19.01 4.85
C LYS A 34 -6.33 -18.74 5.74
N GLU A 35 -5.55 -19.76 6.02
CA GLU A 35 -4.36 -19.68 6.87
C GLU A 35 -3.25 -18.81 6.23
N LYS A 36 -3.10 -18.88 4.90
CA LYS A 36 -2.18 -18.00 4.17
C LYS A 36 -2.63 -16.55 4.24
N PHE A 37 -3.94 -16.31 4.07
CA PHE A 37 -4.51 -14.98 4.16
C PHE A 37 -4.45 -14.42 5.59
N ALA A 38 -4.71 -15.25 6.61
CA ALA A 38 -4.56 -14.86 8.01
C ALA A 38 -3.11 -14.47 8.35
N THR A 39 -2.12 -15.21 7.82
CA THR A 39 -0.70 -14.86 7.96
C THR A 39 -0.41 -13.49 7.31
N TYR A 40 -0.93 -13.25 6.10
CA TYR A 40 -0.80 -11.95 5.43
C TYR A 40 -1.42 -10.83 6.28
N LEU A 41 -2.66 -11.00 6.78
CA LEU A 41 -3.31 -9.98 7.62
C LEU A 41 -2.55 -9.69 8.91
N ALA A 42 -1.94 -10.71 9.52
CA ALA A 42 -1.12 -10.52 10.73
C ALA A 42 0.10 -9.64 10.43
N GLN A 43 0.79 -9.88 9.31
CA GLN A 43 1.94 -9.08 8.88
C GLN A 43 1.53 -7.66 8.46
N ASP A 44 0.41 -7.54 7.78
CA ASP A 44 -0.16 -6.27 7.34
C ASP A 44 -0.52 -5.38 8.54
N ARG A 45 -1.14 -5.93 9.58
CA ARG A 45 -1.43 -5.20 10.82
C ARG A 45 -0.17 -4.66 11.51
N ILE A 46 0.92 -5.44 11.56
CA ILE A 46 2.20 -5.00 12.09
C ILE A 46 2.76 -3.85 11.25
N TYR A 47 2.71 -4.01 9.92
CA TYR A 47 3.17 -2.98 8.99
C TYR A 47 2.36 -1.70 9.11
N LEU A 48 1.03 -1.76 9.14
CA LEU A 48 0.15 -0.58 9.22
C LEU A 48 0.36 0.26 10.47
N ALA A 49 0.70 -0.35 11.61
CA ALA A 49 1.05 0.39 12.82
C ALA A 49 2.28 1.29 12.62
N ASN A 50 3.29 0.80 11.91
CA ASN A 50 4.48 1.57 11.52
C ASN A 50 4.16 2.60 10.42
N TYR A 51 3.48 2.15 9.37
CA TYR A 51 3.09 2.97 8.22
C TYR A 51 2.32 4.23 8.62
N GLY A 52 1.36 4.10 9.55
CA GLY A 52 0.60 5.24 10.04
C GLY A 52 1.46 6.30 10.72
N GLN A 53 2.55 5.92 11.39
CA GLN A 53 3.51 6.88 11.95
C GLN A 53 4.36 7.50 10.85
N GLU A 54 4.88 6.70 9.93
CA GLU A 54 5.69 7.16 8.79
C GLU A 54 4.93 8.16 7.92
N MET A 55 3.64 7.91 7.65
CA MET A 55 2.79 8.84 6.91
C MET A 55 2.60 10.18 7.63
N ARG A 56 2.48 10.18 8.96
CA ARG A 56 2.41 11.42 9.75
C ARG A 56 3.73 12.18 9.73
N ASP A 57 4.84 11.48 9.86
CA ASP A 57 6.18 12.06 9.83
C ASP A 57 6.44 12.68 8.44
N LEU A 58 6.11 11.98 7.38
CA LEU A 58 6.23 12.47 6.01
C LEU A 58 5.33 13.70 5.76
N ALA A 59 4.08 13.67 6.19
CA ALA A 59 3.19 14.82 6.08
C ALA A 59 3.76 16.05 6.82
N SER A 60 4.44 15.86 7.95
CA SER A 60 5.07 16.95 8.70
C SER A 60 6.29 17.57 8.01
N MET A 61 6.89 16.86 7.06
CA MET A 61 8.02 17.36 6.25
C MET A 61 7.56 18.24 5.08
N LEU A 62 6.29 18.12 4.66
CA LEU A 62 5.73 18.97 3.62
C LEU A 62 5.59 20.42 4.12
N PRO A 63 5.80 21.42 3.25
CA PRO A 63 5.53 22.82 3.59
C PRO A 63 4.09 23.04 4.05
N ASP A 64 3.90 23.93 5.03
CA ASP A 64 2.56 24.31 5.50
C ASP A 64 1.72 24.84 4.33
N GLY A 65 0.54 24.24 4.14
CA GLY A 65 -0.35 24.65 3.06
C GLY A 65 -1.33 23.58 2.62
N PRO A 66 -2.11 23.85 1.57
CA PRO A 66 -3.17 22.93 1.12
C PRO A 66 -2.68 21.53 0.77
N MET A 67 -1.44 21.39 0.29
CA MET A 67 -0.86 20.08 -0.07
C MET A 67 -0.57 19.25 1.17
N GLN A 68 -0.01 19.85 2.22
CA GLN A 68 0.21 19.18 3.50
C GLN A 68 -1.12 18.72 4.12
N ASP A 69 -2.13 19.58 4.10
CA ASP A 69 -3.46 19.26 4.63
C ASP A 69 -4.12 18.13 3.85
N LEU A 70 -4.02 18.17 2.53
CA LEU A 70 -4.54 17.12 1.65
C LEU A 70 -3.84 15.79 1.91
N TYR A 71 -2.52 15.79 2.03
CA TYR A 71 -1.74 14.58 2.28
C TYR A 71 -2.02 14.00 3.67
N ARG A 72 -2.16 14.84 4.69
CA ARG A 72 -2.60 14.41 6.04
C ARG A 72 -3.97 13.76 6.01
N LYS A 73 -4.89 14.33 5.23
CA LYS A 73 -6.23 13.76 5.07
C LYS A 73 -6.16 12.38 4.42
N PHE A 74 -5.46 12.23 3.30
CA PHE A 74 -5.32 10.94 2.65
C PHE A 74 -4.61 9.91 3.54
N ALA A 75 -3.59 10.32 4.28
CA ALA A 75 -2.91 9.46 5.25
C ALA A 75 -3.90 8.93 6.31
N GLN A 76 -4.74 9.78 6.85
CA GLN A 76 -5.74 9.37 7.85
C GLN A 76 -6.82 8.49 7.24
N GLU A 77 -7.37 8.87 6.09
CA GLU A 77 -8.41 8.09 5.39
C GLU A 77 -7.90 6.71 4.97
N SER A 78 -6.65 6.60 4.54
CA SER A 78 -6.02 5.32 4.23
C SER A 78 -5.94 4.42 5.46
N ILE A 79 -5.45 4.94 6.59
CA ILE A 79 -5.35 4.19 7.85
C ILE A 79 -6.75 3.74 8.34
N ASP A 80 -7.74 4.62 8.28
CA ASP A 80 -9.10 4.34 8.71
C ASP A 80 -9.76 3.27 7.82
N SER A 81 -9.53 3.34 6.50
CA SER A 81 -10.01 2.36 5.54
C SER A 81 -9.40 0.97 5.76
N GLU A 82 -8.10 0.91 6.02
CA GLU A 82 -7.39 -0.34 6.31
C GLU A 82 -7.87 -0.96 7.63
N ASN A 83 -8.05 -0.15 8.66
CA ASN A 83 -8.61 -0.61 9.93
C ASN A 83 -10.03 -1.16 9.78
N ALA A 84 -10.88 -0.48 9.00
CA ALA A 84 -12.24 -0.93 8.70
C ALA A 84 -12.22 -2.24 7.90
N LEU A 85 -11.30 -2.40 6.94
CA LEU A 85 -11.12 -3.64 6.20
C LEU A 85 -10.73 -4.80 7.13
N HIS A 86 -9.77 -4.58 8.03
CA HIS A 86 -9.36 -5.60 9.01
C HIS A 86 -10.50 -6.01 9.95
N GLU A 87 -11.33 -5.05 10.38
CA GLU A 87 -12.52 -5.34 11.20
C GLU A 87 -13.53 -6.19 10.42
N GLN A 88 -13.85 -5.79 9.19
CA GLN A 88 -14.76 -6.52 8.32
C GLN A 88 -14.26 -7.95 8.02
N LEU A 89 -12.98 -8.11 7.75
CA LEU A 89 -12.38 -9.43 7.51
C LEU A 89 -12.39 -10.29 8.77
N GLY A 90 -12.21 -9.70 9.97
CA GLY A 90 -12.35 -10.38 11.25
C GLY A 90 -13.77 -10.91 11.46
N GLU A 91 -14.80 -10.11 11.18
CA GLU A 91 -16.22 -10.54 11.24
C GLU A 91 -16.52 -11.70 10.27
N MET A 92 -15.83 -11.76 9.15
CA MET A 92 -15.92 -12.85 8.17
C MET A 92 -15.12 -14.10 8.56
N GLY A 93 -14.46 -14.10 9.72
CA GLY A 93 -13.66 -15.21 10.23
C GLY A 93 -12.23 -15.28 9.68
N PHE A 94 -11.70 -14.15 9.21
CA PHE A 94 -10.30 -13.99 8.87
C PHE A 94 -9.56 -13.26 10.00
N ASP A 95 -9.66 -13.79 11.22
CA ASP A 95 -8.91 -13.23 12.34
C ASP A 95 -7.42 -13.31 12.10
N SER A 96 -6.73 -12.18 12.33
CA SER A 96 -5.28 -12.20 12.32
C SER A 96 -4.78 -13.01 13.51
N ILE A 97 -3.83 -13.88 13.24
CA ILE A 97 -3.10 -14.59 14.29
C ILE A 97 -2.11 -13.61 14.97
N ASP A 98 -1.85 -13.79 16.25
CA ASP A 98 -0.72 -13.16 16.90
C ASP A 98 0.56 -13.71 16.26
N ALA A 99 1.36 -12.82 15.66
CA ALA A 99 2.55 -13.21 14.94
C ALA A 99 3.68 -12.21 15.18
N GLU A 100 4.89 -12.72 15.25
CA GLU A 100 6.09 -11.89 15.15
C GLU A 100 6.29 -11.41 13.70
N PRO A 101 6.88 -10.23 13.49
CA PRO A 101 7.13 -9.75 12.14
C PRO A 101 8.09 -10.67 11.40
N LEU A 102 7.72 -11.04 10.18
CA LEU A 102 8.60 -11.79 9.28
C LEU A 102 9.77 -10.91 8.79
N ALA A 103 10.84 -11.55 8.32
CA ALA A 103 12.03 -10.84 7.85
C ALA A 103 11.72 -9.81 6.75
N GLY A 104 10.79 -10.13 5.84
CA GLY A 104 10.34 -9.20 4.79
C GLY A 104 9.64 -7.98 5.36
N THR A 105 8.72 -8.17 6.31
CA THR A 105 8.00 -7.10 7.00
C THR A 105 8.97 -6.20 7.76
N THR A 106 9.86 -6.80 8.56
CA THR A 106 10.89 -6.05 9.32
C THR A 106 11.81 -5.28 8.39
N GLY A 107 12.30 -5.92 7.33
CA GLY A 107 13.22 -5.31 6.37
C GLY A 107 12.59 -4.12 5.65
N TYR A 108 11.34 -4.22 5.26
CA TYR A 108 10.63 -3.13 4.60
C TYR A 108 10.39 -1.94 5.56
N MET A 109 9.91 -2.18 6.77
CA MET A 109 9.75 -1.15 7.78
C MET A 109 11.08 -0.46 8.14
N GLN A 110 12.16 -1.21 8.31
CA GLN A 110 13.48 -0.64 8.58
C GLN A 110 14.00 0.22 7.43
N HIS A 111 13.73 -0.18 6.18
CA HIS A 111 14.11 0.58 5.00
C HIS A 111 13.39 1.93 4.94
N THR A 112 12.06 1.94 5.05
CA THR A 112 11.27 3.18 4.98
C THR A 112 11.55 4.10 6.16
N SER A 113 11.56 3.58 7.38
CA SER A 113 11.88 4.36 8.59
C SER A 113 13.30 4.94 8.56
N GLY A 114 14.27 4.18 8.02
CA GLY A 114 15.64 4.66 7.85
C GLY A 114 15.74 5.84 6.89
N ILE A 115 15.05 5.78 5.76
CA ILE A 115 15.01 6.86 4.77
C ILE A 115 14.32 8.11 5.34
N ILE A 116 13.18 7.95 5.99
CA ILE A 116 12.43 9.08 6.59
C ILE A 116 13.26 9.78 7.68
N ALA A 117 14.07 9.04 8.42
CA ALA A 117 14.97 9.61 9.45
C ALA A 117 16.03 10.54 8.87
N GLU A 118 16.41 10.41 7.61
CA GLU A 118 17.34 11.30 6.90
C GLU A 118 16.73 12.65 6.54
N LYS A 119 15.40 12.77 6.62
CA LYS A 119 14.61 13.99 6.36
C LYS A 119 14.79 14.60 4.97
N ASP A 120 15.12 13.79 3.98
CA ASP A 120 15.02 14.16 2.58
C ASP A 120 13.58 13.88 2.11
N LEU A 121 12.85 14.95 1.81
CA LEU A 121 11.43 14.86 1.47
C LEU A 121 11.20 14.09 0.17
N ALA A 122 11.98 14.38 -0.88
CA ALA A 122 11.83 13.74 -2.18
C ALA A 122 12.12 12.22 -2.10
N VAL A 123 13.20 11.85 -1.44
CA VAL A 123 13.58 10.46 -1.25
C VAL A 123 12.58 9.73 -0.34
N SER A 124 12.09 10.40 0.72
CA SER A 124 11.08 9.83 1.61
C SER A 124 9.74 9.57 0.91
N MET A 125 9.28 10.52 0.07
CA MET A 125 8.08 10.33 -0.75
C MET A 125 8.25 9.17 -1.72
N ALA A 126 9.37 9.07 -2.40
CA ALA A 126 9.67 7.98 -3.32
C ALA A 126 9.70 6.61 -2.61
N ALA A 127 10.25 6.54 -1.39
CA ALA A 127 10.31 5.31 -0.61
C ALA A 127 8.94 4.83 -0.11
N MET A 128 8.03 5.76 0.19
CA MET A 128 6.67 5.45 0.67
C MET A 128 5.68 5.17 -0.46
N LEU A 129 5.96 5.66 -1.68
CA LEU A 129 5.06 5.55 -2.82
C LEU A 129 4.64 4.11 -3.18
N PRO A 130 5.52 3.08 -3.14
CA PRO A 130 5.14 1.73 -3.52
C PRO A 130 3.98 1.14 -2.71
N CYS A 131 3.85 1.47 -1.43
CA CYS A 131 2.78 0.93 -0.59
C CYS A 131 1.40 1.28 -1.15
N MET A 132 1.17 2.52 -1.52
CA MET A 132 -0.12 2.94 -2.06
C MET A 132 -0.26 2.62 -3.54
N TRP A 133 0.73 2.97 -4.35
CA TRP A 133 0.67 2.87 -5.81
C TRP A 133 0.66 1.44 -6.31
N VAL A 134 1.59 0.59 -5.83
CA VAL A 134 1.67 -0.82 -6.26
C VAL A 134 0.44 -1.59 -5.81
N TYR A 135 -0.04 -1.38 -4.57
CA TYR A 135 -1.25 -2.03 -4.08
C TYR A 135 -2.49 -1.65 -4.89
N ASN A 136 -2.65 -0.36 -5.23
CA ASN A 136 -3.75 0.10 -6.07
C ASN A 136 -3.70 -0.55 -7.46
N GLU A 137 -2.54 -0.56 -8.12
CA GLU A 137 -2.38 -1.14 -9.46
C GLU A 137 -2.51 -2.68 -9.47
N VAL A 138 -1.99 -3.35 -8.45
CA VAL A 138 -2.17 -4.80 -8.28
C VAL A 138 -3.63 -5.12 -7.93
N GLY A 139 -4.28 -4.30 -7.12
CA GLY A 139 -5.71 -4.39 -6.84
C GLY A 139 -6.55 -4.32 -8.12
N LYS A 140 -6.29 -3.33 -8.98
CA LYS A 140 -6.95 -3.20 -10.31
C LYS A 140 -6.69 -4.41 -11.20
N TYR A 141 -5.46 -4.91 -11.23
CA TYR A 141 -5.15 -6.13 -11.97
C TYR A 141 -5.95 -7.32 -11.45
N ILE A 142 -6.00 -7.52 -10.11
CA ILE A 142 -6.78 -8.59 -9.49
C ILE A 142 -8.27 -8.43 -9.83
N LEU A 143 -8.84 -7.23 -9.71
CA LEU A 143 -10.24 -6.97 -10.06
C LEU A 143 -10.54 -7.37 -11.52
N GLY A 144 -9.61 -7.10 -12.43
CA GLY A 144 -9.74 -7.43 -13.86
C GLY A 144 -9.79 -8.92 -14.17
N ILE A 145 -9.26 -9.77 -13.29
CA ILE A 145 -9.21 -11.23 -13.46
C ILE A 145 -10.06 -11.98 -12.42
N ALA A 146 -10.54 -11.30 -11.38
CA ALA A 146 -11.19 -11.92 -10.24
C ALA A 146 -12.57 -12.49 -10.59
N ARG A 147 -12.87 -13.61 -9.97
CA ARG A 147 -14.23 -14.11 -9.85
C ARG A 147 -14.82 -13.58 -8.53
N LEU A 148 -15.61 -12.49 -8.59
CA LEU A 148 -16.11 -11.81 -7.38
C LEU A 148 -17.30 -12.52 -6.72
N GLU A 149 -18.12 -13.25 -7.50
CA GLU A 149 -19.26 -13.98 -6.96
C GLU A 149 -18.78 -15.15 -6.08
N GLY A 150 -19.13 -15.08 -4.80
CA GLY A 150 -18.73 -16.08 -3.79
C GLY A 150 -17.23 -16.02 -3.41
N ASN A 151 -16.49 -15.03 -3.85
CA ASN A 151 -15.08 -14.85 -3.47
C ASN A 151 -14.99 -14.33 -2.03
N PRO A 152 -14.36 -15.07 -1.10
CA PRO A 152 -14.24 -14.65 0.29
C PRO A 152 -13.34 -13.43 0.49
N TYR A 153 -12.51 -13.09 -0.50
CA TYR A 153 -11.58 -11.95 -0.48
C TYR A 153 -12.11 -10.71 -1.20
N ARG A 154 -13.39 -10.72 -1.57
CA ARG A 154 -14.03 -9.61 -2.29
C ARG A 154 -13.86 -8.26 -1.59
N ALA A 155 -14.01 -8.22 -0.26
CA ALA A 155 -13.86 -6.99 0.51
C ALA A 155 -12.46 -6.38 0.37
N TRP A 156 -11.43 -7.22 0.37
CA TRP A 156 -10.05 -6.80 0.13
C TRP A 156 -9.88 -6.21 -1.28
N ILE A 157 -10.39 -6.91 -2.31
CA ILE A 157 -10.29 -6.45 -3.70
C ILE A 157 -10.99 -5.09 -3.89
N GLU A 158 -12.18 -4.93 -3.32
CA GLU A 158 -12.97 -3.69 -3.42
C GLU A 158 -12.31 -2.52 -2.64
N CYS A 159 -11.63 -2.79 -1.53
CA CYS A 159 -10.91 -1.77 -0.77
C CYS A 159 -9.78 -1.16 -1.61
N TYR A 160 -8.90 -1.99 -2.17
CA TYR A 160 -7.73 -1.53 -2.94
C TYR A 160 -8.05 -0.97 -4.33
N THR A 161 -9.30 -1.13 -4.79
CA THR A 161 -9.81 -0.55 -6.04
C THR A 161 -10.84 0.55 -5.81
N SER A 162 -10.92 1.07 -4.58
CA SER A 162 -11.82 2.16 -4.24
C SER A 162 -11.36 3.49 -4.84
N GLN A 163 -12.31 4.40 -5.05
CA GLN A 163 -12.01 5.74 -5.53
C GLN A 163 -11.00 6.47 -4.62
N MET A 164 -11.09 6.28 -3.32
CA MET A 164 -10.16 6.87 -2.35
C MET A 164 -8.72 6.38 -2.58
N MET A 165 -8.53 5.09 -2.86
CA MET A 165 -7.20 4.53 -3.19
C MET A 165 -6.67 5.07 -4.51
N ASP A 166 -7.52 5.23 -5.53
CA ASP A 166 -7.14 5.82 -6.81
C ASP A 166 -6.67 7.28 -6.64
N GLU A 167 -7.47 8.11 -5.97
CA GLU A 167 -7.15 9.52 -5.73
C GLU A 167 -5.88 9.68 -4.87
N GLY A 168 -5.70 8.82 -3.86
CA GLY A 168 -4.51 8.80 -3.02
C GLY A 168 -3.25 8.42 -3.79
N ALA A 169 -3.32 7.38 -4.63
CA ALA A 169 -2.21 6.96 -5.47
C ALA A 169 -1.83 8.04 -6.49
N GLU A 170 -2.81 8.62 -7.20
CA GLU A 170 -2.57 9.71 -8.16
C GLU A 170 -1.96 10.93 -7.49
N CYS A 171 -2.45 11.33 -6.31
CA CYS A 171 -1.90 12.44 -5.54
C CYS A 171 -0.45 12.18 -5.15
N SER A 172 -0.15 10.99 -4.64
CA SER A 172 1.20 10.61 -4.19
C SER A 172 2.19 10.54 -5.35
N VAL A 173 1.78 9.98 -6.49
CA VAL A 173 2.60 9.95 -7.72
C VAL A 173 2.94 11.36 -8.19
N ARG A 174 1.94 12.23 -8.33
CA ARG A 174 2.13 13.61 -8.76
C ARG A 174 3.06 14.39 -7.84
N LEU A 175 2.85 14.29 -6.53
CA LEU A 175 3.68 14.98 -5.55
C LEU A 175 5.13 14.48 -5.58
N THR A 176 5.32 13.18 -5.77
CA THR A 176 6.68 12.61 -5.91
C THR A 176 7.37 13.11 -7.17
N ASP A 177 6.65 13.23 -8.30
CA ASP A 177 7.20 13.78 -9.54
C ASP A 177 7.60 15.27 -9.37
N GLU A 178 6.74 16.08 -8.75
CA GLU A 178 7.02 17.50 -8.47
C GLU A 178 8.29 17.64 -7.61
N LEU A 179 8.43 16.85 -6.54
CA LEU A 179 9.60 16.88 -5.68
C LEU A 179 10.88 16.36 -6.37
N ALA A 180 10.76 15.38 -7.25
CA ALA A 180 11.88 14.87 -8.01
C ALA A 180 12.40 15.88 -9.03
N GLU A 181 11.51 16.68 -9.65
CA GLU A 181 11.90 17.77 -10.54
C GLU A 181 12.62 18.89 -9.79
N GLU A 182 12.19 19.23 -8.57
CA GLU A 182 12.85 20.24 -7.74
C GLU A 182 14.23 19.81 -7.22
N ALA A 183 14.46 18.50 -7.09
CA ALA A 183 15.72 17.94 -6.59
C ALA A 183 16.81 17.80 -7.68
N THR A 184 16.48 17.99 -8.98
CA THR A 184 17.39 17.88 -10.12
C THR A 184 17.79 19.23 -10.70
#